data_fc040097dcdb8c2375e75959e5c30287
#
_entry.id   fc040097dcdb8c2375e75959e5c30287
#
_cell.length_a   1.000
_cell.length_b   1.000
_cell.length_c   1.000
_cell.angle_alpha   90.00
_cell.angle_beta   90.00
_cell.angle_gamma   90.00
#
_symmetry.space_group_name_H-M   'P 1'
#
loop_
_entity.id
_entity.type
_entity.pdbx_description
1 polymer ?
#
loop_
_entity_poly.entity_id
_entity_poly.type
_entity_poly.pdbx_seq_one_letter_code
_entity_poly.pdbx_strand_id
1 'polypeptide(L)'
;MKYILIILFLIPLTSYSQKVFSIKYSNQSDVKVYVVEYENQCDLKVFKVDYPNQVDGNKGLWYFVDYQNQSDKKIYFVDYPNQSDLKIFFVKYKNQSGWRDKSKQHLMY
;
A
#
# COMPACT_ATOMS: atom_id res chain seq x y z
N MET A 1 -10.33 25.43 -40.94
CA MET A 1 -10.63 24.78 -40.33
C MET A 1 -9.93 24.40 -39.57
N LYS A 2 -9.86 24.36 -38.66
CA LYS A 2 -9.39 23.98 -37.93
C LYS A 2 -9.59 23.17 -37.12
N TYR A 3 -9.01 22.51 -36.75
CA TYR A 3 -9.13 21.41 -36.08
C TYR A 3 -8.59 21.51 -34.82
N ILE A 4 -9.31 21.48 -33.94
CA ILE A 4 -8.91 21.41 -32.61
C ILE A 4 -8.70 20.03 -32.27
N LEU A 5 -7.51 19.73 -32.20
CA LEU A 5 -7.14 18.56 -31.58
C LEU A 5 -7.28 18.76 -30.12
N ILE A 6 -8.35 18.42 -29.66
CA ILE A 6 -8.51 18.26 -28.25
C ILE A 6 -7.90 16.96 -27.91
N ILE A 7 -6.69 17.08 -27.55
CA ILE A 7 -6.08 15.99 -26.89
C ILE A 7 -6.61 15.99 -25.51
N LEU A 8 -7.62 15.24 -25.36
CA LEU A 8 -8.03 14.85 -24.09
C LEU A 8 -6.94 14.06 -23.49
N PHE A 9 -6.15 14.72 -22.70
CA PHE A 9 -5.34 14.01 -21.80
C PHE A 9 -6.21 13.44 -20.74
N LEU A 10 -6.66 12.31 -21.01
CA LEU A 10 -6.91 11.39 -19.97
C LEU A 10 -5.60 11.12 -19.30
N ILE A 11 -5.28 11.99 -18.42
CA ILE A 11 -4.31 11.65 -17.42
C ILE A 11 -4.97 10.56 -16.62
N PRO A 12 -4.48 9.33 -16.71
CA PRO A 12 -4.94 8.36 -15.77
C PRO A 12 -4.62 8.92 -14.41
N LEU A 13 -5.64 9.30 -13.74
CA LEU A 13 -5.56 9.45 -12.33
C LEU A 13 -5.23 8.07 -11.80
N THR A 14 -3.97 7.80 -11.76
CA THR A 14 -3.53 6.69 -11.00
C THR A 14 -3.72 7.07 -9.56
N SER A 15 -4.94 6.96 -9.14
CA SER A 15 -5.17 6.92 -7.73
C SER A 15 -4.63 5.59 -7.29
N TYR A 16 -3.46 5.62 -6.70
CA TYR A 16 -2.95 4.47 -6.00
C TYR A 16 -3.78 4.36 -4.75
N SER A 17 -4.85 3.59 -4.84
CA SER A 17 -5.62 3.32 -3.66
C SER A 17 -5.01 2.09 -3.03
N GLN A 18 -4.74 2.16 -1.74
CA GLN A 18 -4.07 1.09 -1.02
C GLN A 18 -5.09 0.24 -0.29
N LYS A 19 -5.94 -0.40 -1.07
CA LYS A 19 -6.84 -1.41 -0.55
C LYS A 19 -6.07 -2.71 -0.52
N VAL A 20 -5.86 -3.24 0.67
CA VAL A 20 -5.03 -4.43 0.86
C VAL A 20 -5.87 -5.59 1.36
N PHE A 21 -5.54 -6.78 0.88
CA PHE A 21 -6.15 -8.01 1.33
C PHE A 21 -5.07 -8.90 1.96
N SER A 22 -5.32 -9.36 3.19
CA SER A 22 -4.43 -10.29 3.87
C SER A 22 -4.72 -11.70 3.39
N ILE A 23 -3.85 -12.22 2.53
CA ILE A 23 -4.05 -13.53 1.92
C ILE A 23 -3.40 -14.63 2.77
N LYS A 24 -3.95 -15.84 2.70
CA LYS A 24 -3.53 -16.95 3.56
C LYS A 24 -2.31 -17.70 3.04
N TYR A 25 -2.01 -17.58 1.75
CA TYR A 25 -0.94 -18.35 1.12
C TYR A 25 0.09 -17.43 0.51
N SER A 26 1.36 -17.62 0.91
CA SER A 26 2.44 -16.73 0.48
C SER A 26 2.66 -16.74 -1.03
N ASN A 27 2.44 -17.87 -1.69
CA ASN A 27 2.64 -18.00 -3.13
C ASN A 27 1.61 -17.24 -3.96
N GLN A 28 0.54 -16.73 -3.32
CA GLN A 28 -0.50 -15.95 -3.99
C GLN A 28 -0.40 -14.46 -3.66
N SER A 29 0.58 -14.08 -2.83
CA SER A 29 0.72 -12.70 -2.40
C SER A 29 1.51 -11.87 -3.40
N ASP A 30 1.21 -10.57 -3.44
CA ASP A 30 2.02 -9.60 -4.17
C ASP A 30 3.21 -9.15 -3.35
N VAL A 31 3.04 -9.04 -2.04
CA VAL A 31 4.08 -8.55 -1.12
C VAL A 31 4.03 -9.34 0.18
N LYS A 32 5.20 -9.79 0.63
CA LYS A 32 5.36 -10.42 1.94
C LYS A 32 5.73 -9.34 2.95
N VAL A 33 4.97 -9.25 4.02
CA VAL A 33 5.04 -8.14 4.97
C VAL A 33 5.38 -8.66 6.35
N TYR A 34 6.34 -8.01 7.00
CA TYR A 34 6.67 -8.27 8.40
C TYR A 34 6.35 -7.04 9.24
N VAL A 35 5.62 -7.22 10.34
CA VAL A 35 5.30 -6.13 11.27
C VAL A 35 6.41 -6.03 12.31
N VAL A 36 7.15 -4.92 12.31
CA VAL A 36 8.25 -4.70 13.26
C VAL A 36 7.72 -4.14 14.57
N GLU A 37 8.49 -4.34 15.64
CA GLU A 37 8.12 -3.85 16.96
C GLU A 37 8.44 -2.37 17.16
N TYR A 38 9.45 -1.86 16.45
CA TYR A 38 9.93 -0.50 16.64
C TYR A 38 9.93 0.26 15.32
N GLU A 39 9.52 1.53 15.39
CA GLU A 39 9.38 2.38 14.22
C GLU A 39 10.69 2.49 13.41
N ASN A 40 11.82 2.55 14.08
CA ASN A 40 13.12 2.70 13.40
C ASN A 40 13.56 1.47 12.60
N GLN A 41 12.80 0.38 12.67
CA GLN A 41 13.11 -0.86 11.95
C GLN A 41 12.26 -1.02 10.69
N CYS A 42 11.29 -0.14 10.44
CA CYS A 42 10.36 -0.31 9.34
C CYS A 42 10.83 0.37 8.06
N ASP A 43 10.28 -0.11 6.95
CA ASP A 43 10.41 0.52 5.64
C ASP A 43 9.26 1.51 5.42
N LEU A 44 8.09 1.18 5.95
CA LEU A 44 6.87 1.96 5.78
C LEU A 44 6.11 2.03 7.10
N LYS A 45 5.71 3.25 7.46
CA LYS A 45 4.81 3.47 8.58
C LYS A 45 3.39 3.46 8.05
N VAL A 46 2.57 2.56 8.57
CA VAL A 46 1.21 2.30 8.06
C VAL A 46 0.18 2.78 9.06
N PHE A 47 -0.78 3.54 8.58
CA PHE A 47 -1.98 3.88 9.33
C PHE A 47 -3.17 3.16 8.70
N LYS A 48 -3.90 2.40 9.51
CA LYS A 48 -5.11 1.71 9.05
C LYS A 48 -6.24 2.70 9.01
N VAL A 49 -6.80 2.92 7.82
CA VAL A 49 -7.97 3.78 7.68
C VAL A 49 -9.24 2.95 7.82
N ASP A 50 -10.32 3.58 8.27
CA ASP A 50 -11.58 2.89 8.53
C ASP A 50 -12.48 2.77 7.30
N TYR A 51 -12.26 3.63 6.31
CA TYR A 51 -13.11 3.68 5.11
C TYR A 51 -12.25 3.76 3.86
N PRO A 52 -12.70 3.12 2.75
CA PRO A 52 -11.90 3.09 1.52
C PRO A 52 -11.64 4.46 0.90
N ASN A 53 -12.54 5.43 1.12
CA ASN A 53 -12.35 6.78 0.61
C ASN A 53 -11.29 7.58 1.35
N GLN A 54 -10.73 7.04 2.42
CA GLN A 54 -9.65 7.69 3.18
C GLN A 54 -8.27 7.34 2.65
N VAL A 55 -8.20 6.41 1.70
CA VAL A 55 -6.93 6.03 1.08
C VAL A 55 -6.52 7.11 0.10
N ASP A 56 -5.26 7.56 0.19
CA ASP A 56 -4.73 8.62 -0.65
C ASP A 56 -3.30 8.26 -1.04
N GLY A 57 -3.13 7.82 -2.28
CA GLY A 57 -1.82 7.53 -2.84
C GLY A 57 -1.07 6.42 -2.14
N ASN A 58 0.25 6.38 -2.37
CA ASN A 58 1.14 5.39 -1.78
C ASN A 58 1.89 6.01 -0.60
N LYS A 59 1.16 6.26 0.48
CA LYS A 59 1.68 6.99 1.65
C LYS A 59 1.55 6.23 2.95
N GLY A 60 1.23 4.93 2.87
CA GLY A 60 1.03 4.12 4.06
C GLY A 60 -0.36 4.18 4.65
N LEU A 61 -1.33 4.71 3.92
CA LEU A 61 -2.73 4.70 4.33
C LEU A 61 -3.38 3.46 3.74
N TRP A 62 -3.61 2.46 4.58
CA TRP A 62 -4.10 1.16 4.13
C TRP A 62 -5.53 0.93 4.61
N TYR A 63 -6.37 0.50 3.67
CA TYR A 63 -7.70 -0.01 3.99
C TYR A 63 -7.71 -1.52 3.76
N PHE A 64 -8.02 -2.28 4.80
CA PHE A 64 -8.08 -3.73 4.70
C PHE A 64 -9.45 -4.15 4.21
N VAL A 65 -9.48 -4.83 3.06
CA VAL A 65 -10.72 -5.32 2.47
C VAL A 65 -10.98 -6.76 2.91
N ASP A 66 -12.27 -7.15 2.88
CA ASP A 66 -12.69 -8.49 3.30
C ASP A 66 -12.57 -9.51 2.18
N TYR A 67 -12.54 -9.07 0.93
CA TYR A 67 -12.53 -9.95 -0.23
C TYR A 67 -11.39 -9.60 -1.17
N GLN A 68 -10.72 -10.66 -1.68
CA GLN A 68 -9.55 -10.51 -2.53
C GLN A 68 -9.82 -9.67 -3.78
N ASN A 69 -11.00 -9.82 -4.40
CA ASN A 69 -11.34 -9.11 -5.63
C ASN A 69 -11.55 -7.61 -5.43
N GLN A 70 -11.58 -7.15 -4.19
CA GLN A 70 -11.69 -5.72 -3.87
C GLN A 70 -10.35 -5.07 -3.61
N SER A 71 -9.26 -5.84 -3.61
CA SER A 71 -7.95 -5.34 -3.21
C SER A 71 -7.13 -4.84 -4.39
N ASP A 72 -6.27 -3.87 -4.11
CA ASP A 72 -5.22 -3.42 -5.04
C ASP A 72 -3.95 -4.24 -4.85
N LYS A 73 -3.69 -4.70 -3.63
CA LYS A 73 -2.53 -5.52 -3.28
C LYS A 73 -2.93 -6.65 -2.34
N LYS A 74 -2.40 -7.81 -2.63
CA LYS A 74 -2.52 -8.96 -1.74
C LYS A 74 -1.25 -9.07 -0.93
N ILE A 75 -1.37 -8.99 0.39
CA ILE A 75 -0.23 -9.06 1.30
C ILE A 75 -0.29 -10.34 2.09
N TYR A 76 0.88 -10.88 2.40
CA TYR A 76 1.01 -12.03 3.26
C TYR A 76 1.90 -11.67 4.44
N PHE A 77 1.36 -11.79 5.65
CA PHE A 77 2.13 -11.51 6.87
C PHE A 77 3.03 -12.69 7.19
N VAL A 78 4.34 -12.43 7.21
CA VAL A 78 5.33 -13.45 7.55
C VAL A 78 5.71 -13.35 9.03
N ASP A 79 6.22 -14.45 9.57
CA ASP A 79 6.56 -14.55 10.99
C ASP A 79 7.95 -14.03 11.30
N TYR A 80 8.83 -13.93 10.30
CA TYR A 80 10.23 -13.55 10.50
C TYR A 80 10.65 -12.48 9.50
N PRO A 81 11.47 -11.51 9.94
CA PRO A 81 11.85 -10.38 9.07
C PRO A 81 12.61 -10.81 7.81
N ASN A 82 13.40 -11.87 7.88
CA ASN A 82 14.17 -12.34 6.73
C ASN A 82 13.32 -12.97 5.62
N GLN A 83 12.04 -13.19 5.89
CA GLN A 83 11.09 -13.71 4.91
C GLN A 83 10.31 -12.62 4.20
N SER A 84 10.47 -11.37 4.63
CA SER A 84 9.64 -10.28 4.16
C SER A 84 10.25 -9.53 2.98
N ASP A 85 9.38 -8.99 2.14
CA ASP A 85 9.74 -8.01 1.12
C ASP A 85 9.68 -6.60 1.70
N LEU A 86 8.78 -6.39 2.66
CA LEU A 86 8.47 -5.09 3.22
C LEU A 86 8.29 -5.18 4.73
N LYS A 87 8.97 -4.31 5.46
CA LYS A 87 8.80 -4.21 6.92
C LYS A 87 7.95 -3.01 7.23
N ILE A 88 6.88 -3.21 7.98
CA ILE A 88 5.95 -2.13 8.33
C ILE A 88 5.85 -1.94 9.84
N PHE A 89 5.48 -0.73 10.22
CA PHE A 89 5.15 -0.38 11.59
C PHE A 89 3.79 0.33 11.59
N PHE A 90 2.84 -0.16 12.39
CA PHE A 90 1.52 0.47 12.48
C PHE A 90 1.58 1.68 13.40
N VAL A 91 1.21 2.84 12.88
CA VAL A 91 1.17 4.09 13.65
C VAL A 91 -0.25 4.40 14.10
N LYS A 92 -0.36 5.21 15.15
CA LYS A 92 -1.65 5.53 15.77
C LYS A 92 -2.37 6.69 15.10
N TYR A 93 -1.64 7.55 14.39
CA TYR A 93 -2.21 8.76 13.81
C TYR A 93 -1.86 8.84 12.34
N LYS A 94 -2.81 9.35 11.56
CA LYS A 94 -2.69 9.44 10.09
C LYS A 94 -1.45 10.22 9.66
N ASN A 95 -1.14 11.31 10.36
CA ASN A 95 -0.01 12.17 10.01
C ASN A 95 1.35 11.54 10.29
N GLN A 96 1.37 10.39 10.93
CA GLN A 96 2.62 9.65 11.19
C GLN A 96 2.95 8.63 10.11
N SER A 97 2.02 8.39 9.18
CA SER A 97 2.24 7.41 8.10
C SER A 97 3.24 7.93 7.07
N GLY A 98 3.90 7.02 6.38
CA GLY A 98 4.79 7.37 5.30
C GLY A 98 5.98 6.45 5.16
N TRP A 99 6.67 6.58 4.04
CA TRP A 99 7.84 5.77 3.72
C TRP A 99 9.07 6.24 4.48
N ARG A 100 9.77 5.30 5.12
CA ARG A 100 11.10 5.54 5.66
C ARG A 100 12.16 5.13 4.65
N ASP A 101 11.92 4.02 3.95
CA ASP A 101 12.81 3.56 2.88
C ASP A 101 12.10 3.68 1.54
N LYS A 102 12.33 4.78 0.85
CA LYS A 102 11.66 5.07 -0.43
C LYS A 102 12.07 4.13 -1.55
N SER A 103 13.18 3.42 -1.41
CA SER A 103 13.61 2.46 -2.42
C SER A 103 12.64 1.30 -2.57
N LYS A 104 11.77 1.10 -1.59
CA LYS A 104 10.77 0.02 -1.60
C LYS A 104 9.37 0.46 -1.98
N GLN A 105 9.19 1.73 -2.34
CA GLN A 105 7.87 2.25 -2.73
C GLN A 105 7.22 1.45 -3.86
N HIS A 106 8.03 0.94 -4.78
CA HIS A 106 7.53 0.20 -5.94
C HIS A 106 6.76 -1.07 -5.56
N LEU A 107 6.99 -1.61 -4.37
CA LEU A 107 6.30 -2.81 -3.92
C LEU A 107 4.80 -2.57 -3.71
N MET A 108 4.41 -1.33 -3.47
CA MET A 108 3.03 -0.97 -3.18
C MET A 108 2.37 -0.13 -4.28
N TYR A 109 2.96 -0.10 -5.44
CA TYR A 109 2.34 0.53 -6.60
C TYR A 109 1.37 -0.41 -7.31
#